data_1a4e696deb59c65df0a8d3381ca6ded1
#
_entry.id   1a4e696deb59c65df0a8d3381ca6ded1
#
_cell.length_a   1.000
_cell.length_b   1.000
_cell.length_c   1.000
_cell.angle_alpha   90.00
_cell.angle_beta   90.00
_cell.angle_gamma   90.00
#
_symmetry.space_group_name_H-M   'P 1'
#
loop_
_entity.id
_entity.type
_entity.pdbx_description
1 polymer ?
#
loop_
_entity_poly.entity_id
_entity_poly.type
_entity_poly.pdbx_seq_one_letter_code
_entity_poly.pdbx_strand_id
1 'polypeptide(L)'
;MAKMKKYGTVDEYLADQPKGVRETLEHVRRSVKAVAPKATEKIGYGMPGFYVDGRPLVYYSAFKEHCSLFPASGGVIERFADDLKGYGLAKGTIRFPIGKPLPAPLVKKIVKAKLEELIGSG
;
A
#
# COMPACT_ATOMS: atom_id res chain seq x y z
N MET A 1 -14.18 -14.69 -18.21
CA MET A 1 -13.12 -13.82 -17.74
C MET A 1 -13.70 -12.72 -16.84
N ALA A 2 -13.12 -12.59 -15.67
CA ALA A 2 -13.62 -11.59 -14.74
C ALA A 2 -13.31 -10.19 -15.25
N LYS A 3 -14.31 -9.34 -15.30
CA LYS A 3 -14.10 -7.95 -15.63
C LYS A 3 -13.58 -7.25 -14.41
N MET A 4 -12.59 -6.39 -14.60
CA MET A 4 -12.12 -5.54 -13.50
C MET A 4 -13.23 -4.54 -13.17
N LYS A 5 -13.65 -4.53 -11.93
CA LYS A 5 -14.62 -3.55 -11.48
C LYS A 5 -13.94 -2.18 -11.40
N LYS A 6 -14.69 -1.16 -11.72
CA LYS A 6 -14.24 0.20 -11.56
C LYS A 6 -14.81 0.74 -10.25
N TYR A 7 -13.93 1.26 -9.42
CA TYR A 7 -14.34 1.86 -8.15
C TYR A 7 -14.15 3.36 -8.22
N GLY A 8 -15.08 4.08 -7.67
CA GLY A 8 -14.98 5.52 -7.60
C GLY A 8 -14.22 6.01 -6.38
N THR A 9 -14.27 5.23 -5.30
CA THR A 9 -13.61 5.61 -4.04
C THR A 9 -12.90 4.42 -3.41
N VAL A 10 -11.97 4.73 -2.51
CA VAL A 10 -11.26 3.71 -1.73
C VAL A 10 -12.25 2.93 -0.85
N ASP A 11 -13.23 3.62 -0.26
CA ASP A 11 -14.23 2.96 0.57
C ASP A 11 -15.04 1.93 -0.23
N GLU A 12 -15.38 2.24 -1.46
CA GLU A 12 -16.09 1.28 -2.33
C GLU A 12 -15.23 0.06 -2.63
N TYR A 13 -13.95 0.28 -2.90
CA TYR A 13 -13.02 -0.81 -3.16
C TYR A 13 -12.94 -1.76 -1.96
N LEU A 14 -12.75 -1.19 -0.76
CA LEU A 14 -12.62 -1.98 0.45
C LEU A 14 -13.92 -2.70 0.81
N ALA A 15 -15.06 -2.03 0.64
CA ALA A 15 -16.35 -2.64 0.94
C ALA A 15 -16.65 -3.86 0.07
N ASP A 16 -16.08 -3.92 -1.12
CA ASP A 16 -16.30 -5.02 -2.06
C ASP A 16 -15.38 -6.22 -1.79
N GLN A 17 -14.46 -6.12 -0.84
CA GLN A 17 -13.54 -7.20 -0.54
C GLN A 17 -14.10 -8.15 0.52
N PRO A 18 -13.72 -9.44 0.48
CA PRO A 18 -14.07 -10.36 1.57
C PRO A 18 -13.55 -9.84 2.90
N LYS A 19 -14.19 -10.21 3.99
CA LYS A 19 -13.89 -9.69 5.33
C LYS A 19 -12.41 -9.76 5.69
N GLY A 20 -11.76 -10.90 5.52
CA GLY A 20 -10.35 -11.06 5.86
C GLY A 20 -9.42 -10.17 5.04
N VAL A 21 -9.73 -10.03 3.77
CA VAL A 21 -8.97 -9.15 2.86
C VAL A 21 -9.18 -7.70 3.27
N ARG A 22 -10.43 -7.31 3.51
CA ARG A 22 -10.76 -5.95 3.92
C ARG A 22 -10.03 -5.55 5.20
N GLU A 23 -10.04 -6.43 6.19
CA GLU A 23 -9.35 -6.17 7.47
C GLU A 23 -7.85 -5.99 7.27
N THR A 24 -7.25 -6.83 6.41
CA THR A 24 -5.83 -6.76 6.10
C THR A 24 -5.47 -5.43 5.43
N LEU A 25 -6.28 -5.01 4.46
CA LEU A 25 -6.06 -3.74 3.77
C LEU A 25 -6.37 -2.53 4.66
N GLU A 26 -7.37 -2.62 5.52
CA GLU A 26 -7.68 -1.55 6.47
C GLU A 26 -6.52 -1.32 7.45
N HIS A 27 -5.82 -2.39 7.81
CA HIS A 27 -4.63 -2.27 8.66
C HIS A 27 -3.54 -1.45 7.96
N VAL A 28 -3.31 -1.72 6.69
CA VAL A 28 -2.35 -0.96 5.87
C VAL A 28 -2.79 0.50 5.77
N ARG A 29 -4.07 0.71 5.47
CA ARG A 29 -4.65 2.05 5.35
C ARG A 29 -4.41 2.88 6.60
N ARG A 30 -4.72 2.32 7.77
CA ARG A 30 -4.53 3.02 9.05
C ARG A 30 -3.06 3.34 9.30
N SER A 31 -2.18 2.41 8.99
CA SER A 31 -0.74 2.62 9.18
C SER A 31 -0.21 3.76 8.32
N VAL A 32 -0.65 3.84 7.07
CA VAL A 32 -0.25 4.92 6.17
C VAL A 32 -0.79 6.26 6.66
N LYS A 33 -2.06 6.30 7.04
CA LYS A 33 -2.68 7.54 7.54
C LYS A 33 -2.02 8.07 8.79
N ALA A 34 -1.49 7.18 9.64
CA ALA A 34 -0.80 7.59 10.85
C ALA A 34 0.47 8.39 10.56
N VAL A 35 1.16 8.07 9.47
CA VAL A 35 2.40 8.74 9.08
C VAL A 35 2.14 9.92 8.14
N ALA A 36 1.14 9.78 7.28
CA ALA A 36 0.84 10.76 6.25
C ALA A 36 -0.63 11.20 6.34
N PRO A 37 -1.02 11.88 7.43
CA PRO A 37 -2.42 12.24 7.65
C PRO A 37 -2.97 13.23 6.62
N LYS A 38 -2.10 13.95 5.92
CA LYS A 38 -2.51 14.92 4.91
C LYS A 38 -2.55 14.33 3.49
N ALA A 39 -2.14 13.06 3.34
CA ALA A 39 -2.18 12.41 2.04
C ALA A 39 -3.63 12.22 1.58
N THR A 40 -3.86 12.39 0.28
CA THR A 40 -5.17 12.21 -0.32
C THR A 40 -5.32 10.77 -0.78
N GLU A 41 -6.45 10.14 -0.43
CA GLU A 41 -6.77 8.81 -0.92
C GLU A 41 -7.60 8.91 -2.18
N LYS A 42 -7.25 8.10 -3.18
CA LYS A 42 -8.10 7.95 -4.36
C LYS A 42 -7.73 6.68 -5.10
N ILE A 43 -8.60 6.27 -6.01
CA ILE A 43 -8.35 5.10 -6.86
C ILE A 43 -7.45 5.53 -8.01
N GLY A 44 -6.35 4.79 -8.19
CA GLY A 44 -5.46 4.97 -9.34
C GLY A 44 -5.07 3.59 -9.85
N TYR A 45 -5.06 3.41 -11.15
CA TYR A 45 -4.77 2.11 -11.77
C TYR A 45 -5.69 0.99 -11.26
N GLY A 46 -6.92 1.35 -10.88
CA GLY A 46 -7.89 0.38 -10.37
C GLY A 46 -7.70 -0.04 -8.93
N MET A 47 -6.82 0.61 -8.18
CA MET A 47 -6.53 0.24 -6.79
C MET A 47 -6.41 1.46 -5.90
N PRO A 48 -6.58 1.25 -4.58
CA PRO A 48 -6.42 2.34 -3.62
C PRO A 48 -5.00 2.90 -3.62
N GLY A 49 -4.88 4.20 -3.53
CA GLY A 49 -3.59 4.86 -3.43
C GLY A 49 -3.65 6.08 -2.55
N PHE A 50 -2.50 6.47 -2.05
CA PHE A 50 -2.31 7.71 -1.31
C PHE A 50 -1.43 8.63 -2.14
N TYR A 51 -1.78 9.91 -2.14
CA TYR A 51 -1.10 10.93 -2.94
C TYR A 51 -0.74 12.12 -2.07
N VAL A 52 0.42 12.71 -2.33
CA VAL A 52 0.88 13.92 -1.67
C VAL A 52 1.14 14.96 -2.74
N ASP A 53 0.41 16.06 -2.71
CA ASP A 53 0.51 17.13 -3.72
C ASP A 53 0.41 16.57 -5.15
N GLY A 54 -0.54 15.65 -5.36
CA GLY A 54 -0.78 15.05 -6.67
C GLY A 54 0.21 13.98 -7.08
N ARG A 55 1.22 13.69 -6.25
CA ARG A 55 2.21 12.64 -6.56
C ARG A 55 1.92 11.36 -5.78
N PRO A 56 2.04 10.20 -6.43
CA PRO A 56 1.78 8.93 -5.73
C PRO A 56 2.75 8.69 -4.58
N LEU A 57 2.21 8.32 -3.43
CA LEU A 57 3.01 7.93 -2.28
C LEU A 57 3.13 6.41 -2.23
N VAL A 58 2.01 5.72 -2.06
CA VAL A 58 1.95 4.26 -2.08
C VAL A 58 0.58 3.83 -2.61
N TYR A 59 0.54 2.62 -3.15
CA TYR A 59 -0.70 1.93 -3.51
C TYR A 59 -0.77 0.63 -2.74
N TYR A 60 -1.97 0.11 -2.57
CA TYR A 60 -2.14 -1.22 -2.01
C TYR A 60 -3.29 -1.91 -2.73
N SER A 61 -3.25 -3.22 -2.81
CA SER A 61 -4.34 -3.94 -3.47
C SER A 61 -4.43 -5.37 -3.00
N ALA A 62 -5.60 -5.98 -3.28
CA ALA A 62 -5.87 -7.36 -2.97
C ALA A 62 -5.75 -8.20 -4.23
N PHE A 63 -5.18 -9.39 -4.07
CA PHE A 63 -5.16 -10.42 -5.10
C PHE A 63 -5.81 -11.65 -4.52
N LYS A 64 -5.98 -12.70 -5.31
CA LYS A 64 -6.71 -13.88 -4.90
C LYS A 64 -6.19 -14.50 -3.59
N GLU A 65 -4.88 -14.58 -3.43
CA GLU A 65 -4.26 -15.26 -2.29
C GLU A 65 -3.35 -14.38 -1.44
N HIS A 66 -3.17 -13.12 -1.83
CA HIS A 66 -2.28 -12.23 -1.11
C HIS A 66 -2.70 -10.79 -1.30
N CYS A 67 -2.08 -9.91 -0.52
CA CYS A 67 -2.21 -8.47 -0.70
C CYS A 67 -0.85 -7.90 -1.05
N SER A 68 -0.83 -6.71 -1.60
CA SER A 68 0.44 -6.05 -1.97
C SER A 68 0.46 -4.60 -1.56
N LEU A 69 1.65 -4.13 -1.26
CA LEU A 69 1.95 -2.72 -1.04
C LEU A 69 2.97 -2.32 -2.11
N PHE A 70 2.71 -1.23 -2.80
CA PHE A 70 3.55 -0.76 -3.91
C PHE A 70 4.23 0.55 -3.52
N PRO A 71 5.45 0.50 -3.01
CA PRO A 71 6.20 1.72 -2.70
C PRO A 71 6.78 2.40 -3.93
N ALA A 72 6.69 1.77 -5.10
CA ALA A 72 7.09 2.32 -6.39
C ALA A 72 8.59 2.67 -6.52
N SER A 73 9.40 2.38 -5.53
CA SER A 73 10.82 2.70 -5.54
C SER A 73 11.64 1.50 -5.07
N GLY A 74 12.57 1.07 -5.91
CA GLY A 74 13.48 -0.01 -5.56
C GLY A 74 14.39 0.34 -4.39
N GLY A 75 14.76 1.61 -4.26
CA GLY A 75 15.60 2.08 -3.17
C GLY A 75 14.96 1.89 -1.80
N VAL A 76 13.65 2.06 -1.72
CA VAL A 76 12.93 1.85 -0.46
C VAL A 76 12.97 0.36 -0.08
N ILE A 77 12.75 -0.52 -1.04
CA ILE A 77 12.79 -1.96 -0.78
C ILE A 77 14.20 -2.39 -0.32
N GLU A 78 15.22 -1.88 -0.99
CA GLU A 78 16.61 -2.19 -0.62
C GLU A 78 16.96 -1.70 0.79
N ARG A 79 16.50 -0.52 1.12
CA ARG A 79 16.77 0.09 2.43
C ARG A 79 16.22 -0.76 3.57
N PHE A 80 15.09 -1.41 3.36
CA PHE A 80 14.43 -2.22 4.38
C PHE A 80 14.51 -3.72 4.10
N ALA A 81 15.49 -4.15 3.30
CA ALA A 81 15.63 -5.55 2.89
C ALA A 81 15.63 -6.53 4.06
N ASP A 82 16.31 -6.18 5.16
CA ASP A 82 16.36 -7.07 6.32
C ASP A 82 15.00 -7.21 7.00
N ASP A 83 14.25 -6.11 7.09
CA ASP A 83 12.91 -6.13 7.68
C ASP A 83 11.91 -6.86 6.80
N LEU A 84 12.21 -6.99 5.51
CA LEU A 84 11.31 -7.59 4.53
C LEU A 84 11.62 -9.06 4.24
N LYS A 85 12.54 -9.66 4.98
CA LYS A 85 12.82 -11.10 4.86
C LYS A 85 11.55 -11.88 5.18
N GLY A 86 11.26 -12.88 4.36
CA GLY A 86 10.08 -13.70 4.54
C GLY A 86 8.84 -13.20 3.81
N TYR A 87 8.90 -12.03 3.22
CA TYR A 87 7.80 -11.51 2.40
C TYR A 87 8.13 -11.70 0.93
N GLY A 88 7.09 -11.85 0.11
CA GLY A 88 7.28 -11.95 -1.33
C GLY A 88 7.65 -10.58 -1.90
N LEU A 89 8.78 -10.49 -2.56
CA LEU A 89 9.25 -9.24 -3.15
C LEU A 89 9.29 -9.35 -4.66
N ALA A 90 8.85 -8.29 -5.31
CA ALA A 90 9.00 -8.13 -6.75
C ALA A 90 9.42 -6.68 -6.97
N LYS A 91 9.75 -6.33 -8.18
CA LYS A 91 10.19 -4.96 -8.49
C LYS A 91 9.12 -3.96 -8.05
N GLY A 92 9.44 -3.14 -7.05
CA GLY A 92 8.53 -2.13 -6.52
C GLY A 92 7.34 -2.66 -5.74
N THR A 93 7.33 -3.95 -5.37
CA THR A 93 6.16 -4.58 -4.74
C THR A 93 6.55 -5.41 -3.53
N ILE A 94 5.76 -5.29 -2.47
CA ILE A 94 5.88 -6.14 -1.28
C ILE A 94 4.58 -6.91 -1.13
N ARG A 95 4.65 -8.24 -1.14
CA ARG A 95 3.48 -9.13 -1.01
C ARG A 95 3.41 -9.67 0.41
N PHE A 96 2.21 -9.74 0.94
CA PHE A 96 1.98 -10.30 2.27
C PHE A 96 0.68 -11.11 2.30
N PRO A 97 0.60 -12.11 3.19
CA PRO A 97 -0.58 -12.98 3.25
C PRO A 97 -1.84 -12.25 3.71
N ILE A 98 -2.98 -12.70 3.22
CA ILE A 98 -4.28 -12.26 3.72
C ILE A 98 -4.37 -12.73 5.18
N GLY A 99 -4.79 -11.84 6.07
CA GLY A 99 -4.89 -12.14 7.49
C GLY A 99 -3.61 -11.93 8.26
N LYS A 100 -2.49 -11.69 7.57
CA LYS A 100 -1.20 -11.40 8.20
C LYS A 100 -0.59 -10.16 7.56
N PRO A 101 -1.13 -8.98 7.86
CA PRO A 101 -0.62 -7.75 7.24
C PRO A 101 0.80 -7.45 7.70
N LEU A 102 1.48 -6.61 6.92
CA LEU A 102 2.78 -6.11 7.35
C LEU A 102 2.61 -5.41 8.69
N PRO A 103 3.53 -5.60 9.63
CA PRO A 103 3.44 -4.92 10.93
C PRO A 103 3.34 -3.40 10.75
N ALA A 104 2.50 -2.76 11.56
CA ALA A 104 2.30 -1.32 11.46
C ALA A 104 3.62 -0.53 11.53
N PRO A 105 4.56 -0.85 12.45
CA PRO A 105 5.83 -0.14 12.47
C PRO A 105 6.62 -0.24 11.17
N LEU A 106 6.56 -1.38 10.50
CA LEU A 106 7.26 -1.57 9.22
C LEU A 106 6.60 -0.76 8.11
N VAL A 107 5.27 -0.78 8.02
CA VAL A 107 4.54 0.03 7.04
C VAL A 107 4.88 1.50 7.25
N LYS A 108 4.89 1.96 8.51
CA LYS A 108 5.19 3.35 8.83
C LYS A 108 6.60 3.75 8.41
N LYS A 109 7.59 2.88 8.63
CA LYS A 109 8.96 3.14 8.20
C LYS A 109 9.06 3.29 6.68
N ILE A 110 8.42 2.37 5.96
CA ILE A 110 8.44 2.37 4.49
C ILE A 110 7.78 3.64 3.95
N VAL A 111 6.61 3.97 4.46
CA VAL A 111 5.85 5.13 4.01
C VAL A 111 6.62 6.42 4.35
N LYS A 112 7.21 6.50 5.53
CA LYS A 112 8.00 7.66 5.93
C LYS A 112 9.19 7.86 5.01
N ALA A 113 9.89 6.79 4.66
CA ALA A 113 11.01 6.85 3.73
C ALA A 113 10.57 7.33 2.35
N LYS A 114 9.42 6.83 1.89
CA LYS A 114 8.86 7.24 0.59
C LYS A 114 8.44 8.71 0.62
N LEU A 115 7.84 9.14 1.73
CA LEU A 115 7.43 10.52 1.91
C LEU A 115 8.64 11.46 1.89
N GLU A 116 9.74 11.06 2.54
CA GLU A 116 10.98 11.82 2.52
C GLU A 116 11.55 11.94 1.11
N GLU A 117 11.46 10.88 0.30
CA GLU A 117 11.88 10.92 -1.11
C GLU A 117 11.07 11.95 -1.88
N LEU A 118 9.76 11.97 -1.69
CA LEU A 118 8.88 12.90 -2.41
C LEU A 118 9.14 14.35 -2.02
N ILE A 119 9.37 14.60 -0.74
CA ILE A 119 9.61 15.95 -0.22
C ILE A 119 11.04 16.38 -0.50
N GLY A 120 12.00 15.50 -0.25
CA GLY A 120 13.42 15.79 -0.36
C GLY A 120 13.94 15.95 -1.77
N SER A 121 13.24 15.35 -2.76
CA SER A 121 13.66 15.51 -4.15
C SER A 121 13.16 16.81 -4.76
N GLY A 122 12.52 17.58 -3.94
CA GLY A 122 12.10 18.94 -4.15
C GLY A 122 11.75 19.40 -5.47
#